data_91a8b6140053bf79ef2d9934fc5606bb
#
_entry.id   91a8b6140053bf79ef2d9934fc5606bb
#
_cell.length_a   1.000
_cell.length_b   1.000
_cell.length_c   1.000
_cell.angle_alpha   90.00
_cell.angle_beta   90.00
_cell.angle_gamma   90.00
#
_symmetry.space_group_name_H-M   'P 1'
#
loop_
_entity.id
_entity.type
_entity.pdbx_description
1 polymer ?
#
loop_
_entity_poly.entity_id
_entity_poly.type
_entity_poly.pdbx_seq_one_letter_code
_entity_poly.pdbx_strand_id
1 'polypeptide(L)'
;MSSATLKDVQFIPNAKSGMVSGLLLMPASAKALLVLAHGAGAGMRHKFMQECAAKLAEGGIATLRYQFPYMEKRIKRPDSESMLTDTVRAAVAVAKKNAGGLPLFAGGKSMGGRMTSLAAAKEPLDGVRGLIYFGFPLHAMGKPGAERGDHLAEIKLPMLFLQGSRDGLADLKLLKPLCKKLGKAVELFVIAGGDHSFHMLKSAKRSDDQALSDAVKKTVAWIKKNSGL
;
A
#
# COMPACT_ATOMS: atom_id res chain seq x y z
N MET A 1 6.25 18.37 -18.84
CA MET A 1 6.06 17.59 -17.58
C MET A 1 4.87 18.18 -16.86
N SER A 2 3.83 17.37 -16.57
CA SER A 2 2.65 17.85 -15.85
C SER A 2 3.08 18.27 -14.44
N SER A 3 2.80 19.50 -14.02
CA SER A 3 3.13 19.99 -12.68
C SER A 3 2.38 19.17 -11.64
N ALA A 4 3.10 18.58 -10.66
CA ALA A 4 2.52 17.93 -9.51
C ALA A 4 2.71 18.84 -8.29
N THR A 5 1.67 19.00 -7.48
CA THR A 5 1.76 19.72 -6.21
C THR A 5 2.03 18.74 -5.08
N LEU A 6 2.93 19.11 -4.16
CA LEU A 6 3.17 18.38 -2.92
C LEU A 6 2.70 19.24 -1.75
N LYS A 7 1.77 18.71 -0.97
CA LYS A 7 1.17 19.40 0.18
C LYS A 7 1.41 18.58 1.44
N ASP A 8 1.93 19.23 2.49
CA ASP A 8 1.95 18.64 3.82
C ASP A 8 0.53 18.66 4.40
N VAL A 9 0.16 17.55 5.04
CA VAL A 9 -1.11 17.41 5.77
C VAL A 9 -0.82 16.86 7.16
N GLN A 10 -1.69 17.18 8.11
CA GLN A 10 -1.60 16.67 9.47
C GLN A 10 -2.97 16.20 9.93
N PHE A 11 -3.00 15.15 10.76
CA PHE A 11 -4.23 14.63 11.32
C PHE A 11 -3.97 13.85 12.62
N ILE A 12 -5.03 13.66 13.40
CA ILE A 12 -4.99 12.91 14.66
C ILE A 12 -5.71 11.58 14.40
N PRO A 13 -5.00 10.42 14.44
CA PRO A 13 -5.62 9.11 14.27
C PRO A 13 -6.71 8.78 15.28
N ASN A 14 -6.43 9.03 16.56
CA ASN A 14 -7.37 8.90 17.68
C ASN A 14 -6.88 9.74 18.88
N ALA A 15 -7.67 9.80 19.93
CA ALA A 15 -7.38 10.64 21.12
C ALA A 15 -6.03 10.31 21.81
N LYS A 16 -5.46 9.12 21.59
CA LYS A 16 -4.21 8.65 22.25
C LYS A 16 -2.97 8.80 21.36
N SER A 17 -3.12 9.00 20.06
CA SER A 17 -2.01 8.96 19.11
C SER A 17 -1.13 10.21 19.13
N GLY A 18 -1.72 11.37 19.34
CA GLY A 18 -1.14 12.66 18.95
C GLY A 18 -1.29 12.90 17.43
N MET A 19 -0.76 14.02 16.99
CA MET A 19 -0.76 14.43 15.58
C MET A 19 0.26 13.62 14.78
N VAL A 20 -0.09 13.26 13.56
CA VAL A 20 0.81 12.60 12.61
C VAL A 20 0.85 13.37 11.29
N SER A 21 1.99 13.28 10.62
CA SER A 21 2.26 13.95 9.35
C SER A 21 1.87 13.08 8.15
N GLY A 22 1.47 13.73 7.07
CA GLY A 22 1.24 13.12 5.77
C GLY A 22 1.74 14.01 4.63
N LEU A 23 1.91 13.41 3.46
CA LEU A 23 2.33 14.04 2.22
C LEU A 23 1.33 13.71 1.11
N LEU A 24 0.60 14.70 0.66
CA LEU A 24 -0.29 14.59 -0.47
C LEU A 24 0.44 15.05 -1.75
N LEU A 25 0.73 14.11 -2.64
CA LEU A 25 1.26 14.40 -3.97
C LEU A 25 0.11 14.31 -4.98
N MET A 26 -0.21 15.44 -5.61
CA MET A 26 -1.34 15.60 -6.53
C MET A 26 -0.83 16.02 -7.91
N PRO A 27 -0.76 15.12 -8.90
CA PRO A 27 -0.48 15.52 -10.28
C PRO A 27 -1.68 16.26 -10.86
N ALA A 28 -1.43 17.24 -11.75
CA ALA A 28 -2.50 18.02 -12.39
C ALA A 28 -3.49 17.15 -13.18
N SER A 29 -3.03 16.01 -13.68
CA SER A 29 -3.84 15.01 -14.41
C SER A 29 -4.35 13.87 -13.52
N ALA A 30 -4.51 14.09 -12.20
CA ALA A 30 -4.95 13.05 -11.29
C ALA A 30 -6.29 12.45 -11.71
N LYS A 31 -6.35 11.11 -11.74
CA LYS A 31 -7.55 10.31 -12.07
C LYS A 31 -8.03 9.46 -10.91
N ALA A 32 -7.21 9.26 -9.90
CA ALA A 32 -7.53 8.57 -8.67
C ALA A 32 -6.54 8.98 -7.57
N LEU A 33 -6.88 8.68 -6.31
CA LEU A 33 -6.01 8.90 -5.16
C LEU A 33 -5.78 7.60 -4.41
N LEU A 34 -4.51 7.26 -4.16
CA LEU A 34 -4.09 6.12 -3.36
C LEU A 34 -3.56 6.56 -1.99
N VAL A 35 -4.20 6.10 -0.92
CA VAL A 35 -3.69 6.19 0.45
C VAL A 35 -2.62 5.12 0.63
N LEU A 36 -1.36 5.52 0.80
CA LEU A 36 -0.20 4.64 0.73
C LEU A 36 0.57 4.59 2.06
N ALA A 37 0.33 3.52 2.83
CA ALA A 37 0.95 3.26 4.12
C ALA A 37 2.39 2.71 3.97
N HIS A 38 3.30 3.16 4.83
CA HIS A 38 4.69 2.70 4.82
C HIS A 38 4.89 1.35 5.53
N GLY A 39 6.00 0.67 5.22
CA GLY A 39 6.45 -0.54 5.90
C GLY A 39 7.02 -0.26 7.30
N ALA A 40 7.20 -1.33 8.11
CA ALA A 40 7.76 -1.21 9.44
C ALA A 40 9.13 -0.54 9.43
N GLY A 41 9.33 0.47 10.29
CA GLY A 41 10.60 1.19 10.44
C GLY A 41 10.98 2.09 9.27
N ALA A 42 10.19 2.18 8.19
CA ALA A 42 10.55 2.91 6.98
C ALA A 42 10.14 4.39 7.02
N GLY A 43 8.91 4.68 7.44
CA GLY A 43 8.34 6.03 7.39
C GLY A 43 7.91 6.45 5.97
N MET A 44 7.10 7.51 5.90
CA MET A 44 6.51 8.00 4.64
C MET A 44 7.50 8.59 3.64
N ARG A 45 8.70 8.97 4.10
CA ARG A 45 9.79 9.55 3.28
C ARG A 45 10.86 8.53 2.89
N HIS A 46 10.67 7.25 3.19
CA HIS A 46 11.56 6.18 2.75
C HIS A 46 11.68 6.18 1.21
N LYS A 47 12.88 5.85 0.69
CA LYS A 47 13.19 5.87 -0.76
C LYS A 47 12.12 5.15 -1.58
N PHE A 48 11.76 3.91 -1.21
CA PHE A 48 10.71 3.15 -1.91
C PHE A 48 9.38 3.92 -1.98
N MET A 49 8.97 4.56 -0.89
CA MET A 49 7.70 5.31 -0.81
C MET A 49 7.73 6.54 -1.71
N GLN A 50 8.88 7.22 -1.77
CA GLN A 50 9.05 8.41 -2.62
C GLN A 50 9.05 8.03 -4.10
N GLU A 51 9.85 7.04 -4.50
CA GLU A 51 9.94 6.59 -5.89
C GLU A 51 8.61 5.99 -6.39
N CYS A 52 7.95 5.18 -5.55
CA CYS A 52 6.62 4.65 -5.86
C CYS A 52 5.60 5.77 -6.10
N ALA A 53 5.55 6.77 -5.20
CA ALA A 53 4.64 7.90 -5.34
C ALA A 53 4.93 8.76 -6.59
N ALA A 54 6.21 9.02 -6.90
CA ALA A 54 6.60 9.76 -8.09
C ALA A 54 6.15 9.05 -9.37
N LYS A 55 6.45 7.74 -9.47
CA LYS A 55 6.03 6.93 -10.63
C LYS A 55 4.50 6.79 -10.75
N LEU A 56 3.77 6.72 -9.63
CA LEU A 56 2.30 6.74 -9.63
C LEU A 56 1.77 8.09 -10.14
N ALA A 57 2.38 9.19 -9.74
CA ALA A 57 2.00 10.53 -10.21
C ALA A 57 2.21 10.70 -11.72
N GLU A 58 3.29 10.15 -12.29
CA GLU A 58 3.50 10.08 -13.75
C GLU A 58 2.36 9.32 -14.44
N GLY A 59 1.81 8.29 -13.78
CA GLY A 59 0.64 7.53 -14.24
C GLY A 59 -0.72 8.20 -14.00
N GLY A 60 -0.74 9.41 -13.43
CA GLY A 60 -1.96 10.15 -13.08
C GLY A 60 -2.64 9.66 -11.80
N ILE A 61 -1.89 9.05 -10.88
CA ILE A 61 -2.42 8.62 -9.58
C ILE A 61 -1.82 9.51 -8.50
N ALA A 62 -2.70 10.27 -7.82
CA ALA A 62 -2.34 11.00 -6.62
C ALA A 62 -2.04 10.05 -5.46
N THR A 63 -1.19 10.46 -4.52
CA THR A 63 -0.89 9.63 -3.34
C THR A 63 -0.95 10.45 -2.06
N LEU A 64 -1.59 9.92 -1.03
CA LEU A 64 -1.43 10.36 0.34
C LEU A 64 -0.56 9.35 1.09
N ARG A 65 0.70 9.71 1.33
CA ARG A 65 1.61 8.97 2.22
C ARG A 65 1.53 9.58 3.62
N TYR A 66 1.63 8.78 4.67
CA TYR A 66 1.50 9.28 6.04
C TYR A 66 2.41 8.52 7.00
N GLN A 67 2.67 9.11 8.16
CA GLN A 67 3.40 8.46 9.26
C GLN A 67 2.44 7.68 10.15
N PHE A 68 2.89 6.50 10.60
CA PHE A 68 2.29 5.90 11.80
C PHE A 68 2.81 6.60 13.06
N PRO A 69 2.04 6.66 14.17
CA PRO A 69 2.40 7.44 15.35
C PRO A 69 3.77 7.09 15.94
N TYR A 70 4.16 5.80 15.96
CA TYR A 70 5.47 5.39 16.44
C TYR A 70 6.63 5.98 15.61
N MET A 71 6.45 6.11 14.30
CA MET A 71 7.45 6.73 13.42
C MET A 71 7.48 8.25 13.57
N GLU A 72 6.32 8.88 13.78
CA GLU A 72 6.26 10.30 14.11
C GLU A 72 7.05 10.61 15.39
N LYS A 73 6.88 9.77 16.42
CA LYS A 73 7.58 9.84 17.71
C LYS A 73 9.02 9.30 17.65
N ARG A 74 9.52 8.85 16.48
CA ARG A 74 10.85 8.25 16.29
C ARG A 74 11.09 7.00 17.17
N ILE A 75 10.04 6.26 17.48
CA ILE A 75 10.11 5.02 18.27
C ILE A 75 10.37 3.86 17.31
N LYS A 76 11.28 2.94 17.69
CA LYS A 76 11.65 1.79 16.84
C LYS A 76 10.55 0.72 16.78
N ARG A 77 9.84 0.51 17.89
CA ARG A 77 8.80 -0.53 18.01
C ARG A 77 7.49 -0.01 17.42
N PRO A 78 6.86 -0.72 16.48
CA PRO A 78 5.54 -0.37 15.99
C PRO A 78 4.49 -0.27 17.11
N ASP A 79 3.52 0.60 16.92
CA ASP A 79 2.33 0.70 17.77
C ASP A 79 1.51 -0.60 17.76
N SER A 80 0.53 -0.68 18.65
CA SER A 80 -0.46 -1.76 18.65
C SER A 80 -1.22 -1.83 17.32
N GLU A 81 -1.72 -3.01 16.97
CA GLU A 81 -2.52 -3.21 15.77
C GLU A 81 -3.73 -2.25 15.71
N SER A 82 -4.41 -2.03 16.86
CA SER A 82 -5.51 -1.07 16.94
C SER A 82 -5.07 0.34 16.56
N MET A 83 -3.96 0.84 17.12
CA MET A 83 -3.44 2.17 16.79
C MET A 83 -3.07 2.29 15.32
N LEU A 84 -2.46 1.25 14.74
CA LEU A 84 -2.07 1.24 13.33
C LEU A 84 -3.31 1.23 12.42
N THR A 85 -4.34 0.46 12.73
CA THR A 85 -5.60 0.42 11.96
C THR A 85 -6.41 1.69 12.10
N ASP A 86 -6.44 2.32 13.29
CA ASP A 86 -7.06 3.64 13.49
C ASP A 86 -6.36 4.70 12.64
N THR A 87 -5.02 4.64 12.55
CA THR A 87 -4.24 5.54 11.70
C THR A 87 -4.58 5.38 10.22
N VAL A 88 -4.76 4.14 9.74
CA VAL A 88 -5.21 3.88 8.36
C VAL A 88 -6.57 4.54 8.11
N ARG A 89 -7.55 4.36 9.02
CA ARG A 89 -8.90 4.95 8.88
C ARG A 89 -8.85 6.47 8.83
N ALA A 90 -8.10 7.07 9.74
CA ALA A 90 -7.94 8.53 9.76
C ALA A 90 -7.27 9.06 8.48
N ALA A 91 -6.23 8.37 7.96
CA ALA A 91 -5.60 8.72 6.71
C ALA A 91 -6.57 8.62 5.51
N VAL A 92 -7.42 7.59 5.47
CA VAL A 92 -8.47 7.44 4.45
C VAL A 92 -9.48 8.60 4.54
N ALA A 93 -9.91 8.98 5.75
CA ALA A 93 -10.82 10.11 5.94
C ALA A 93 -10.21 11.44 5.48
N VAL A 94 -8.92 11.67 5.76
CA VAL A 94 -8.18 12.85 5.27
C VAL A 94 -8.05 12.82 3.75
N ALA A 95 -7.71 11.66 3.17
CA ALA A 95 -7.64 11.51 1.73
C ALA A 95 -8.98 11.83 1.06
N LYS A 96 -10.09 11.31 1.59
CA LYS A 96 -11.45 11.57 1.08
C LYS A 96 -11.78 13.05 1.03
N LYS A 97 -11.42 13.81 2.10
CA LYS A 97 -11.62 15.28 2.16
C LYS A 97 -10.78 16.04 1.11
N ASN A 98 -9.63 15.50 0.72
CA ASN A 98 -8.71 16.13 -0.23
C ASN A 98 -8.80 15.55 -1.65
N ALA A 99 -9.62 14.52 -1.87
CA ALA A 99 -9.71 13.83 -3.16
C ALA A 99 -10.38 14.64 -4.28
N GLY A 100 -11.20 15.66 -3.93
CA GLY A 100 -11.90 16.46 -4.96
C GLY A 100 -12.79 15.62 -5.88
N GLY A 101 -13.41 14.56 -5.36
CA GLY A 101 -14.24 13.63 -6.16
C GLY A 101 -13.49 12.49 -6.84
N LEU A 102 -12.15 12.44 -6.76
CA LEU A 102 -11.37 11.34 -7.32
C LEU A 102 -11.72 9.99 -6.67
N PRO A 103 -11.76 8.89 -7.46
CA PRO A 103 -11.85 7.53 -6.93
C PRO A 103 -10.73 7.26 -5.92
N LEU A 104 -11.08 6.69 -4.76
CA LEU A 104 -10.16 6.46 -3.66
C LEU A 104 -9.77 4.98 -3.57
N PHE A 105 -8.47 4.74 -3.41
CA PHE A 105 -7.88 3.43 -3.16
C PHE A 105 -7.02 3.50 -1.90
N ALA A 106 -6.79 2.36 -1.25
CA ALA A 106 -5.93 2.28 -0.08
C ALA A 106 -4.99 1.09 -0.17
N GLY A 107 -3.89 1.13 0.57
CA GLY A 107 -2.93 0.05 0.59
C GLY A 107 -1.60 0.45 1.20
N GLY A 108 -0.56 -0.27 0.85
CA GLY A 108 0.76 0.08 1.36
C GLY A 108 1.83 -0.97 1.13
N LYS A 109 3.02 -0.62 1.60
CA LYS A 109 4.19 -1.48 1.57
C LYS A 109 4.22 -2.35 2.82
N SER A 110 4.36 -3.68 2.64
CA SER A 110 4.63 -4.61 3.74
C SER A 110 3.62 -4.46 4.90
N MET A 111 4.08 -4.13 6.10
CA MET A 111 3.24 -3.87 7.27
C MET A 111 2.11 -2.89 6.95
N GLY A 112 2.38 -1.81 6.22
CA GLY A 112 1.37 -0.82 5.86
C GLY A 112 0.22 -1.42 5.04
N GLY A 113 0.53 -2.30 4.08
CA GLY A 113 -0.49 -3.04 3.32
C GLY A 113 -1.30 -3.97 4.21
N ARG A 114 -0.62 -4.72 5.10
CA ARG A 114 -1.31 -5.60 6.05
C ARG A 114 -2.20 -4.83 7.04
N MET A 115 -1.75 -3.70 7.57
CA MET A 115 -2.58 -2.87 8.46
C MET A 115 -3.79 -2.28 7.73
N THR A 116 -3.62 -1.92 6.45
CA THR A 116 -4.73 -1.48 5.61
C THR A 116 -5.76 -2.59 5.40
N SER A 117 -5.31 -3.82 5.15
CA SER A 117 -6.23 -4.97 4.99
C SER A 117 -6.95 -5.32 6.30
N LEU A 118 -6.26 -5.29 7.44
CA LEU A 118 -6.89 -5.51 8.75
C LEU A 118 -7.93 -4.43 9.08
N ALA A 119 -7.63 -3.16 8.79
CA ALA A 119 -8.59 -2.08 8.93
C ALA A 119 -9.83 -2.32 8.06
N ALA A 120 -9.65 -2.71 6.78
CA ALA A 120 -10.75 -2.97 5.86
C ALA A 120 -11.58 -4.22 6.20
N ALA A 121 -10.93 -5.26 6.75
CA ALA A 121 -11.60 -6.49 7.19
C ALA A 121 -12.49 -6.26 8.42
N LYS A 122 -11.99 -5.45 9.37
CA LYS A 122 -12.73 -5.12 10.60
C LYS A 122 -14.00 -4.30 10.31
N GLU A 123 -13.90 -3.36 9.40
CA GLU A 123 -14.98 -2.46 9.01
C GLU A 123 -14.66 -1.80 7.66
N PRO A 124 -15.61 -1.60 6.75
CA PRO A 124 -15.35 -0.95 5.46
C PRO A 124 -14.61 0.39 5.59
N LEU A 125 -13.66 0.62 4.70
CA LEU A 125 -12.98 1.91 4.57
C LEU A 125 -13.82 2.82 3.67
N ASP A 126 -14.39 3.86 4.24
CA ASP A 126 -15.37 4.71 3.57
C ASP A 126 -14.86 5.34 2.27
N GLY A 127 -15.56 5.07 1.17
CA GLY A 127 -15.26 5.55 -0.18
C GLY A 127 -14.10 4.82 -0.89
N VAL A 128 -13.43 3.86 -0.26
CA VAL A 128 -12.35 3.08 -0.87
C VAL A 128 -12.93 2.04 -1.83
N ARG A 129 -12.43 2.02 -3.07
CA ARG A 129 -12.89 1.14 -4.15
C ARG A 129 -12.04 -0.12 -4.33
N GLY A 130 -10.88 -0.19 -3.71
CA GLY A 130 -10.01 -1.36 -3.79
C GLY A 130 -8.71 -1.19 -3.00
N LEU A 131 -8.03 -2.31 -2.74
CA LEU A 131 -6.84 -2.38 -1.90
C LEU A 131 -5.63 -2.85 -2.70
N ILE A 132 -4.45 -2.27 -2.40
CA ILE A 132 -3.21 -2.52 -3.15
C ILE A 132 -2.06 -2.81 -2.19
N TYR A 133 -1.38 -3.94 -2.40
CA TYR A 133 -0.32 -4.42 -1.52
C TYR A 133 1.01 -4.54 -2.26
N PHE A 134 2.00 -3.76 -1.86
CA PHE A 134 3.38 -3.84 -2.35
C PHE A 134 4.20 -4.73 -1.42
N GLY A 135 4.28 -6.04 -1.72
CA GLY A 135 4.93 -7.04 -0.89
C GLY A 135 4.11 -7.32 0.38
N PHE A 136 3.01 -8.06 0.27
CA PHE A 136 2.20 -8.46 1.44
C PHE A 136 2.97 -9.46 2.32
N PRO A 137 3.15 -9.19 3.63
CA PRO A 137 3.90 -10.09 4.50
C PRO A 137 3.00 -11.22 5.02
N LEU A 138 2.86 -12.30 4.24
CA LEU A 138 1.98 -13.44 4.57
C LEU A 138 2.43 -14.20 5.82
N HIS A 139 3.74 -14.21 6.09
CA HIS A 139 4.34 -14.86 7.26
C HIS A 139 5.59 -14.12 7.75
N ALA A 140 6.15 -14.54 8.88
CA ALA A 140 7.44 -14.06 9.34
C ALA A 140 8.59 -14.73 8.54
N MET A 141 9.74 -14.09 8.50
CA MET A 141 10.94 -14.66 7.86
C MET A 141 11.26 -16.03 8.46
N GLY A 142 11.45 -17.03 7.61
CA GLY A 142 11.81 -18.40 8.04
C GLY A 142 10.67 -19.17 8.73
N LYS A 143 9.44 -18.64 8.78
CA LYS A 143 8.28 -19.30 9.39
C LYS A 143 7.12 -19.30 8.38
N PRO A 144 7.16 -20.14 7.35
CA PRO A 144 6.10 -20.20 6.35
C PRO A 144 4.74 -20.51 6.98
N GLY A 145 3.70 -19.79 6.56
CA GLY A 145 2.32 -19.92 7.00
C GLY A 145 1.42 -18.96 6.25
N ALA A 146 0.13 -19.10 6.35
CA ALA A 146 -0.84 -18.26 5.66
C ALA A 146 -1.77 -17.48 6.63
N GLU A 147 -1.62 -17.67 7.94
CA GLU A 147 -2.53 -17.18 8.99
C GLU A 147 -2.64 -15.65 8.99
N ARG A 148 -1.56 -14.96 8.58
CA ARG A 148 -1.60 -13.48 8.43
C ARG A 148 -2.52 -13.02 7.30
N GLY A 149 -2.99 -13.92 6.46
CA GLY A 149 -3.94 -13.66 5.38
C GLY A 149 -5.38 -14.06 5.70
N ASP A 150 -5.69 -14.68 6.84
CA ASP A 150 -7.03 -15.21 7.15
C ASP A 150 -8.12 -14.14 7.09
N HIS A 151 -7.85 -12.95 7.61
CA HIS A 151 -8.77 -11.80 7.59
C HIS A 151 -9.12 -11.29 6.18
N LEU A 152 -8.34 -11.65 5.16
CA LEU A 152 -8.58 -11.18 3.78
C LEU A 152 -9.91 -11.71 3.23
N ALA A 153 -10.42 -12.83 3.75
CA ALA A 153 -11.72 -13.39 3.35
C ALA A 153 -12.92 -12.48 3.72
N GLU A 154 -12.75 -11.62 4.74
CA GLU A 154 -13.79 -10.69 5.18
C GLU A 154 -13.88 -9.42 4.30
N ILE A 155 -12.88 -9.21 3.43
CA ILE A 155 -12.81 -8.00 2.60
C ILE A 155 -13.65 -8.19 1.34
N LYS A 156 -14.61 -7.30 1.13
CA LYS A 156 -15.50 -7.31 -0.06
C LYS A 156 -14.94 -6.50 -1.24
N LEU A 157 -13.85 -5.78 -1.04
CA LEU A 157 -13.24 -4.93 -2.06
C LEU A 157 -12.32 -5.73 -2.98
N PRO A 158 -12.16 -5.33 -4.25
CA PRO A 158 -11.09 -5.84 -5.09
C PRO A 158 -9.71 -5.64 -4.47
N MET A 159 -8.80 -6.59 -4.66
CA MET A 159 -7.45 -6.55 -4.11
C MET A 159 -6.39 -6.83 -5.17
N LEU A 160 -5.33 -6.04 -5.18
CA LEU A 160 -4.13 -6.25 -6.01
C LEU A 160 -2.93 -6.57 -5.12
N PHE A 161 -2.34 -7.73 -5.33
CA PHE A 161 -1.07 -8.14 -4.74
C PHE A 161 0.05 -7.96 -5.75
N LEU A 162 1.08 -7.19 -5.38
CA LEU A 162 2.32 -7.01 -6.11
C LEU A 162 3.42 -7.68 -5.30
N GLN A 163 3.89 -8.86 -5.74
CA GLN A 163 4.70 -9.73 -4.90
C GLN A 163 5.99 -10.18 -5.58
N GLY A 164 7.13 -9.99 -4.90
CA GLY A 164 8.39 -10.52 -5.39
C GLY A 164 8.42 -12.04 -5.36
N SER A 165 8.98 -12.69 -6.40
CA SER A 165 9.04 -14.15 -6.44
C SER A 165 10.06 -14.76 -5.46
N ARG A 166 10.95 -13.93 -4.91
CA ARG A 166 11.97 -14.30 -3.91
C ARG A 166 11.68 -13.66 -2.55
N ASP A 167 10.43 -13.23 -2.32
CA ASP A 167 10.06 -12.60 -1.06
C ASP A 167 10.03 -13.62 0.09
N GLY A 168 10.96 -13.47 1.04
CA GLY A 168 11.07 -14.35 2.21
C GLY A 168 9.96 -14.17 3.25
N LEU A 169 9.05 -13.18 3.07
CA LEU A 169 7.90 -12.94 3.93
C LEU A 169 6.57 -13.42 3.30
N ALA A 170 6.62 -13.99 2.07
CA ALA A 170 5.45 -14.52 1.41
C ALA A 170 5.84 -15.61 0.39
N ASP A 171 5.80 -16.86 0.82
CA ASP A 171 5.99 -17.99 -0.10
C ASP A 171 4.85 -18.01 -1.14
N LEU A 172 5.21 -17.95 -2.42
CA LEU A 172 4.24 -18.00 -3.52
C LEU A 172 3.46 -19.32 -3.57
N LYS A 173 4.01 -20.43 -2.99
CA LYS A 173 3.28 -21.69 -2.85
C LYS A 173 2.08 -21.58 -1.92
N LEU A 174 2.11 -20.60 -0.97
CA LEU A 174 1.02 -20.31 -0.06
C LEU A 174 0.15 -19.13 -0.58
N LEU A 175 0.78 -18.10 -1.11
CA LEU A 175 0.06 -16.90 -1.56
C LEU A 175 -0.83 -17.15 -2.79
N LYS A 176 -0.34 -17.91 -3.78
CA LYS A 176 -1.14 -18.22 -5.00
C LYS A 176 -2.44 -18.95 -4.68
N PRO A 177 -2.45 -20.06 -3.89
CA PRO A 177 -3.70 -20.72 -3.49
C PRO A 177 -4.62 -19.80 -2.67
N LEU A 178 -4.07 -18.98 -1.78
CA LEU A 178 -4.84 -17.99 -1.02
C LEU A 178 -5.55 -17.00 -1.95
N CYS A 179 -4.82 -16.36 -2.87
CA CYS A 179 -5.42 -15.44 -3.84
C CYS A 179 -6.51 -16.13 -4.69
N LYS A 180 -6.29 -17.40 -5.10
CA LYS A 180 -7.28 -18.18 -5.82
C LYS A 180 -8.55 -18.44 -4.99
N LYS A 181 -8.39 -18.77 -3.70
CA LYS A 181 -9.50 -18.98 -2.75
C LYS A 181 -10.32 -17.71 -2.52
N LEU A 182 -9.65 -16.54 -2.47
CA LEU A 182 -10.31 -15.24 -2.31
C LEU A 182 -11.14 -14.81 -3.54
N GLY A 183 -10.94 -15.45 -4.69
CA GLY A 183 -11.83 -15.34 -5.85
C GLY A 183 -11.41 -14.30 -6.90
N LYS A 184 -12.29 -14.06 -7.86
CA LYS A 184 -12.01 -13.29 -9.09
C LYS A 184 -11.73 -11.79 -8.86
N ALA A 185 -12.12 -11.24 -7.72
CA ALA A 185 -11.85 -9.85 -7.36
C ALA A 185 -10.41 -9.62 -6.88
N VAL A 186 -9.63 -10.71 -6.70
CA VAL A 186 -8.24 -10.66 -6.26
C VAL A 186 -7.31 -10.95 -7.42
N GLU A 187 -6.34 -10.05 -7.61
CA GLU A 187 -5.32 -10.18 -8.66
C GLU A 187 -3.93 -10.25 -8.02
N LEU A 188 -3.13 -11.22 -8.45
CA LEU A 188 -1.73 -11.38 -8.04
C LEU A 188 -0.81 -11.10 -9.22
N PHE A 189 0.03 -10.07 -9.10
CA PHE A 189 1.11 -9.78 -10.03
C PHE A 189 2.46 -10.15 -9.42
N VAL A 190 3.14 -11.12 -10.01
CA VAL A 190 4.43 -11.60 -9.53
C VAL A 190 5.57 -10.86 -10.22
N ILE A 191 6.41 -10.22 -9.42
CA ILE A 191 7.64 -9.55 -9.86
C ILE A 191 8.74 -10.60 -9.87
N ALA A 192 8.98 -11.19 -11.05
CA ALA A 192 9.97 -12.26 -11.23
C ALA A 192 11.36 -11.78 -10.81
N GLY A 193 12.04 -12.53 -9.93
CA GLY A 193 13.37 -12.23 -9.40
C GLY A 193 13.41 -11.17 -8.28
N GLY A 194 12.31 -10.47 -8.00
CA GLY A 194 12.25 -9.49 -6.92
C GLY A 194 12.16 -10.14 -5.52
N ASP A 195 12.80 -9.53 -4.54
CA ASP A 195 12.62 -9.85 -3.13
C ASP A 195 11.43 -9.08 -2.51
N HIS A 196 11.36 -9.04 -1.17
CA HIS A 196 10.34 -8.28 -0.43
C HIS A 196 10.29 -6.79 -0.78
N SER A 197 11.42 -6.18 -1.15
CA SER A 197 11.55 -4.77 -1.54
C SER A 197 11.59 -4.56 -3.05
N PHE A 198 11.37 -5.63 -3.82
CA PHE A 198 11.52 -5.70 -5.28
C PHE A 198 12.98 -5.53 -5.73
N HIS A 199 13.93 -5.74 -4.80
CA HIS A 199 15.34 -5.74 -5.11
C HIS A 199 15.70 -6.94 -5.98
N MET A 200 16.45 -6.68 -7.05
CA MET A 200 16.87 -7.67 -8.04
C MET A 200 18.27 -8.18 -7.72
N LEU A 201 18.55 -9.44 -8.05
CA LEU A 201 19.92 -9.94 -7.97
C LEU A 201 20.83 -9.22 -8.97
N LYS A 202 22.11 -9.03 -8.62
CA LYS A 202 23.11 -8.44 -9.53
C LYS A 202 23.22 -9.19 -10.86
N SER A 203 22.96 -10.50 -10.86
CA SER A 203 22.93 -11.35 -12.05
C SER A 203 21.65 -11.21 -12.90
N ALA A 204 20.63 -10.53 -12.40
CA ALA A 204 19.41 -10.32 -13.15
C ALA A 204 19.65 -9.28 -14.26
N LYS A 205 19.13 -9.53 -15.45
CA LYS A 205 19.12 -8.55 -16.56
C LYS A 205 18.07 -7.44 -16.38
N ARG A 206 17.77 -7.08 -15.13
CA ARG A 206 16.71 -6.16 -14.76
C ARG A 206 17.09 -5.41 -13.49
N SER A 207 16.85 -4.09 -13.45
CA SER A 207 17.13 -3.25 -12.28
C SER A 207 15.95 -3.20 -11.30
N ASP A 208 16.21 -2.74 -10.07
CA ASP A 208 15.17 -2.46 -9.06
C ASP A 208 14.19 -1.41 -9.56
N ASP A 209 14.69 -0.39 -10.28
CA ASP A 209 13.87 0.65 -10.88
C ASP A 209 12.88 0.09 -11.92
N GLN A 210 13.33 -0.83 -12.77
CA GLN A 210 12.47 -1.53 -13.73
C GLN A 210 11.43 -2.39 -13.02
N ALA A 211 11.82 -3.10 -11.94
CA ALA A 211 10.90 -3.91 -11.15
C ALA A 211 9.80 -3.06 -10.49
N LEU A 212 10.17 -1.92 -9.89
CA LEU A 212 9.23 -0.98 -9.33
C LEU A 212 8.34 -0.35 -10.40
N SER A 213 8.91 0.02 -11.56
CA SER A 213 8.17 0.60 -12.68
C SER A 213 7.08 -0.35 -13.19
N ASP A 214 7.35 -1.65 -13.28
CA ASP A 214 6.35 -2.63 -13.72
C ASP A 214 5.26 -2.83 -12.65
N ALA A 215 5.62 -2.85 -11.37
CA ALA A 215 4.65 -2.87 -10.27
C ALA A 215 3.72 -1.65 -10.33
N VAL A 216 4.28 -0.46 -10.56
CA VAL A 216 3.49 0.78 -10.68
C VAL A 216 2.63 0.78 -11.93
N LYS A 217 3.16 0.39 -13.11
CA LYS A 217 2.36 0.27 -14.34
C LYS A 217 1.16 -0.65 -14.13
N LYS A 218 1.38 -1.80 -13.47
CA LYS A 218 0.31 -2.74 -13.11
C LYS A 218 -0.71 -2.09 -12.18
N THR A 219 -0.25 -1.36 -11.16
CA THR A 219 -1.10 -0.62 -10.23
C THR A 219 -1.97 0.42 -10.95
N VAL A 220 -1.38 1.22 -11.83
CA VAL A 220 -2.11 2.25 -12.61
C VAL A 220 -3.19 1.61 -13.49
N ALA A 221 -2.84 0.53 -14.21
CA ALA A 221 -3.80 -0.18 -15.05
C ALA A 221 -4.95 -0.79 -14.22
N TRP A 222 -4.63 -1.36 -13.06
CA TRP A 222 -5.62 -1.96 -12.17
C TRP A 222 -6.53 -0.90 -11.53
N ILE A 223 -5.98 0.25 -11.09
CA ILE A 223 -6.77 1.39 -10.59
C ILE A 223 -7.73 1.86 -11.67
N LYS A 224 -7.27 2.10 -12.89
CA LYS A 224 -8.14 2.52 -14.01
C LYS A 224 -9.31 1.57 -14.23
N LYS A 225 -9.04 0.25 -14.24
CA LYS A 225 -10.08 -0.79 -14.38
C LYS A 225 -11.12 -0.75 -13.27
N ASN A 226 -10.72 -0.42 -12.03
CA ASN A 226 -11.59 -0.46 -10.83
C ASN A 226 -12.09 0.93 -10.41
N SER A 227 -11.80 1.99 -11.18
CA SER A 227 -12.22 3.37 -10.89
C SER A 227 -13.65 3.66 -11.29
N GLY A 228 -14.26 2.85 -12.17
CA GLY A 228 -15.58 3.14 -12.74
C GLY A 228 -15.57 4.39 -13.64
N LEU A 229 -14.39 4.70 -14.23
CA LEU A 229 -14.20 5.80 -15.18
C LEU A 229 -14.35 5.28 -16.62
#